data_299b208552ed71168b6ce14b579a943b
#
_entry.id   299b208552ed71168b6ce14b579a943b
#
_cell.length_a   1.000
_cell.length_b   1.000
_cell.length_c   1.000
_cell.angle_alpha   90.00
_cell.angle_beta   90.00
_cell.angle_gamma   90.00
#
_symmetry.space_group_name_H-M   'P 1'
#
loop_
_entity.id
_entity.type
_entity.pdbx_description
1 polymer ?
#
loop_
_entity_poly.entity_id
_entity_poly.type
_entity_poly.pdbx_seq_one_letter_code
_entity_poly.pdbx_strand_id
1 'polypeptide(L)'
;CICGSLCSTNDILIRKYHKGLSEGDLIAFDNIGAYSVTEGINLFLSRTLPCVLLRKKKYDYEVQREYVESYILNMPGGRKNGWRWI
;
A
#
# COMPACT_ATOMS: atom_id res chain seq x y z
N CYS A 1 -5.89 18.21 4.68
CA CYS A 1 -4.80 17.33 4.27
C CYS A 1 -5.34 15.94 3.91
N ILE A 2 -4.62 15.23 3.07
CA ILE A 2 -4.96 13.85 2.68
C ILE A 2 -3.99 12.93 3.38
N CYS A 3 -4.51 12.00 4.16
CA CYS A 3 -3.76 11.06 4.95
C CYS A 3 -4.12 9.63 4.56
N GLY A 4 -3.22 8.70 4.83
CA GLY A 4 -3.54 7.29 4.78
C GLY A 4 -4.33 6.84 6.00
N SER A 5 -4.59 5.57 6.09
CA SER A 5 -5.42 4.97 7.15
C SER A 5 -4.62 4.39 8.30
N LEU A 6 -3.32 4.65 8.37
CA LEU A 6 -2.44 4.12 9.41
C LEU A 6 -2.45 5.03 10.65
N CYS A 7 -2.25 4.42 11.81
CA CYS A 7 -2.06 5.15 13.06
C CYS A 7 -0.63 5.69 13.13
N SER A 8 -0.28 6.59 12.21
CA SER A 8 1.04 7.18 12.12
C SER A 8 0.95 8.63 11.65
N THR A 9 1.69 9.50 12.29
CA THR A 9 1.80 10.90 11.89
C THR A 9 2.57 11.08 10.58
N ASN A 10 3.25 10.05 10.13
CA ASN A 10 3.99 10.05 8.85
C ASN A 10 3.13 9.61 7.66
N ASP A 11 1.94 9.10 7.89
CA ASP A 11 1.04 8.63 6.84
C ASP A 11 0.24 9.80 6.26
N ILE A 12 0.96 10.79 5.74
CA ILE A 12 0.39 11.97 5.12
C ILE A 12 0.79 12.01 3.66
N LEU A 13 -0.20 12.02 2.77
CA LEU A 13 0.00 12.06 1.34
C LEU A 13 0.10 13.51 0.83
N ILE A 14 -0.81 14.36 1.24
CA ILE A 14 -0.81 15.79 0.89
C ILE A 14 -1.18 16.62 2.11
N ARG A 15 -0.34 17.57 2.47
CA ARG A 15 -0.58 18.44 3.62
C ARG A 15 -1.64 19.52 3.36
N LYS A 16 -1.65 20.07 2.16
CA LYS A 16 -2.61 21.13 1.78
C LYS A 16 -3.35 20.68 0.52
N TYR A 17 -4.64 20.43 0.68
CA TYR A 17 -5.52 20.07 -0.42
C TYR A 17 -6.81 20.90 -0.31
N HIS A 18 -7.10 21.67 -1.35
CA HIS A 18 -8.16 22.67 -1.32
C HIS A 18 -9.42 22.30 -2.13
N LYS A 19 -9.36 21.21 -2.88
CA LYS A 19 -10.53 20.72 -3.63
C LYS A 19 -11.43 19.91 -2.70
N GLY A 20 -12.75 20.01 -2.91
CA GLY A 20 -13.70 19.17 -2.19
C GLY A 20 -13.56 17.70 -2.60
N LEU A 21 -13.64 16.82 -1.62
CA LEU A 21 -13.70 15.38 -1.80
C LEU A 21 -14.91 14.82 -1.05
N SER A 22 -15.52 13.81 -1.63
CA SER A 22 -16.59 13.05 -1.02
C SER A 22 -16.15 11.62 -0.76
N GLU A 23 -16.80 10.99 0.20
CA GLU A 23 -16.56 9.57 0.48
C GLU A 23 -16.83 8.73 -0.77
N GLY A 24 -15.92 7.82 -1.09
CA GLY A 24 -15.98 7.01 -2.29
C GLY A 24 -15.24 7.58 -3.51
N ASP A 25 -14.78 8.83 -3.43
CA ASP A 25 -13.99 9.41 -4.51
C ASP A 25 -12.66 8.68 -4.69
N LEU A 26 -12.20 8.59 -5.93
CA LEU A 26 -10.90 8.05 -6.27
C LEU A 26 -9.90 9.18 -6.50
N ILE A 27 -8.71 9.02 -5.97
CA ILE A 27 -7.63 9.99 -6.12
C ILE A 27 -6.46 9.32 -6.82
N ALA A 28 -5.95 9.95 -7.87
CA ALA A 28 -4.76 9.48 -8.56
C ALA A 28 -3.58 10.42 -8.25
N PHE A 29 -2.44 9.83 -7.93
CA PHE A 29 -1.19 10.55 -7.70
C PHE A 29 -0.22 10.20 -8.82
N ASP A 30 0.22 11.20 -9.57
CA ASP A 30 1.18 11.04 -10.66
C ASP A 30 2.60 11.31 -10.17
N ASN A 31 3.58 10.86 -10.95
CA ASN A 31 5.01 11.15 -10.72
C ASN A 31 5.50 10.75 -9.33
N ILE A 32 5.00 9.64 -8.83
CA ILE A 32 5.32 9.16 -7.47
C ILE A 32 6.63 8.36 -7.40
N GLY A 33 7.21 8.00 -8.55
CA GLY A 33 8.47 7.27 -8.62
C GLY A 33 8.36 5.77 -8.35
N ALA A 34 9.42 5.05 -8.68
CA ALA A 34 9.45 3.60 -8.58
C ALA A 34 9.42 3.08 -7.13
N TYR A 35 9.98 3.83 -6.20
CA TYR A 35 10.03 3.41 -4.80
C TYR A 35 8.67 3.34 -4.12
N SER A 36 7.67 4.00 -4.64
CA SER A 36 6.30 3.90 -4.11
C SER A 36 5.75 2.47 -4.12
N VAL A 37 6.32 1.60 -4.96
CA VAL A 37 5.93 0.18 -5.03
C VAL A 37 6.45 -0.62 -3.84
N THR A 38 7.59 -0.25 -3.28
CA THR A 38 8.32 -1.04 -2.28
C THR A 38 8.49 -0.36 -0.93
N GLU A 39 8.45 0.96 -0.87
CA GLU A 39 8.71 1.71 0.37
C GLU A 39 7.46 2.09 1.14
N GLY A 40 6.29 1.60 0.74
CA GLY A 40 5.06 1.80 1.48
C GLY A 40 5.07 1.12 2.85
N ILE A 41 4.39 1.73 3.82
CA ILE A 41 4.32 1.22 5.20
C ILE A 41 3.21 0.16 5.29
N ASN A 42 3.33 -0.91 4.53
CA ASN A 42 2.26 -1.91 4.43
C ASN A 42 2.26 -2.93 5.57
N LEU A 43 3.41 -3.23 6.14
CA LEU A 43 3.50 -4.20 7.24
C LEU A 43 2.92 -3.66 8.54
N PHE A 44 2.97 -2.36 8.74
CA PHE A 44 2.36 -1.73 9.90
C PHE A 44 0.84 -1.88 9.83
N LEU A 45 0.24 -2.42 10.87
CA LEU A 45 -1.18 -2.78 10.96
C LEU A 45 -1.62 -3.81 9.90
N SER A 46 -0.69 -4.59 9.38
CA SER A 46 -0.95 -5.70 8.44
C SER A 46 -1.78 -5.28 7.23
N ARG A 47 -1.43 -4.14 6.62
CA ARG A 47 -2.13 -3.66 5.43
C ARG A 47 -1.84 -4.54 4.23
N THR A 48 -2.83 -4.71 3.39
CA THR A 48 -2.68 -5.41 2.11
C THR A 48 -1.77 -4.61 1.19
N LEU A 49 -0.79 -5.27 0.58
CA LEU A 49 0.05 -4.63 -0.42
C LEU A 49 -0.77 -4.34 -1.67
N PRO A 50 -0.58 -3.20 -2.31
CA PRO A 50 -1.34 -2.82 -3.49
C PRO A 50 -1.05 -3.72 -4.69
N CYS A 51 -2.02 -3.82 -5.56
CA CYS A 51 -1.84 -4.40 -6.89
C CYS A 51 -0.94 -3.48 -7.72
N VAL A 52 -0.07 -4.07 -8.53
CA VAL A 52 0.82 -3.34 -9.43
C VAL A 52 0.52 -3.73 -10.85
N LEU A 53 0.18 -2.76 -11.67
CA LEU A 53 -0.14 -2.95 -13.08
C LEU A 53 0.92 -2.27 -13.94
N LEU A 54 1.34 -2.96 -15.00
CA LEU A 54 2.13 -2.38 -16.08
C LEU A 54 1.20 -1.98 -17.22
N ARG A 55 1.19 -0.70 -17.56
CA ARG A 55 0.46 -0.21 -18.71
C ARG A 55 1.34 -0.28 -19.94
N LYS A 56 0.95 -1.08 -20.91
CA LYS A 56 1.67 -1.22 -22.19
C LYS A 56 1.13 -0.27 -23.24
N LYS A 57 -0.19 -0.14 -23.33
CA LYS A 57 -0.93 0.72 -24.24
C LYS A 57 -2.12 1.32 -23.49
N LYS A 58 -2.88 2.22 -24.14
CA LYS A 58 -3.95 2.98 -23.50
C LYS A 58 -4.94 2.14 -22.67
N TYR A 59 -5.27 0.92 -23.10
CA TYR A 59 -6.18 0.03 -22.39
C TYR A 59 -5.57 -1.37 -22.20
N ASP A 60 -4.25 -1.50 -22.34
CA ASP A 60 -3.55 -2.78 -22.24
C ASP A 60 -2.70 -2.78 -20.99
N TYR A 61 -3.17 -3.48 -19.96
CA TYR A 61 -2.53 -3.58 -18.66
C TYR A 61 -2.12 -5.01 -18.40
N GLU A 62 -0.97 -5.17 -17.80
CA GLU A 62 -0.48 -6.46 -17.32
C GLU A 62 -0.29 -6.40 -15.82
N VAL A 63 -0.85 -7.39 -15.11
CA VAL A 63 -0.68 -7.47 -13.66
C VAL A 63 0.74 -7.93 -13.35
N GLN A 64 1.51 -7.07 -12.71
CA GLN A 64 2.85 -7.40 -12.25
C GLN A 64 2.84 -8.00 -10.85
N ARG A 65 1.92 -7.55 -10.01
CA ARG A 65 1.74 -8.08 -8.67
C ARG A 65 0.27 -7.96 -8.27
N GLU A 66 -0.34 -9.06 -7.91
CA GLU A 66 -1.67 -9.06 -7.29
C GLU A 66 -1.61 -8.46 -5.88
N TYR A 67 -2.77 -8.18 -5.31
CA TYR A 67 -2.86 -7.80 -3.90
C TYR A 67 -2.27 -8.90 -3.03
N VAL A 68 -1.43 -8.52 -2.09
CA VAL A 68 -0.76 -9.47 -1.19
C VAL A 68 -1.14 -9.13 0.24
N GLU A 69 -1.67 -10.11 0.95
CA GLU A 69 -1.95 -9.97 2.37
C GLU A 69 -0.64 -10.01 3.18
N SER A 70 -0.44 -9.02 4.02
CA SER A 70 0.79 -8.89 4.79
C SER A 70 0.71 -9.45 6.21
N TYR A 71 -0.48 -9.80 6.69
CA TYR A 71 -0.65 -10.23 8.08
C TYR A 71 0.17 -11.48 8.42
N ILE A 72 0.39 -12.36 7.46
CA ILE A 72 1.20 -13.57 7.64
C ILE A 72 2.64 -13.23 8.04
N LEU A 73 3.18 -12.14 7.51
CA LEU A 73 4.53 -11.68 7.81
C LEU A 73 4.66 -11.13 9.25
N ASN A 74 3.55 -10.73 9.84
CA ASN A 74 3.50 -10.18 11.19
C ASN A 74 3.07 -11.21 12.24
N MET A 75 2.84 -12.45 11.84
CA MET A 75 2.44 -13.52 12.73
C MET A 75 3.62 -14.44 13.02
N PRO A 76 3.69 -15.02 14.23
CA PRO A 76 4.63 -16.09 14.49
C PRO A 76 4.25 -17.29 13.63
N GLY A 77 4.98 -17.46 12.54
CA GLY A 77 4.76 -18.54 11.60
C GLY A 77 5.60 -19.76 11.95
N GLY A 78 5.45 -20.81 11.18
CA GLY A 78 6.35 -21.94 11.21
C GLY A 78 6.36 -22.74 12.51
N ARG A 79 5.27 -22.74 13.26
CA ARG A 79 5.17 -23.51 14.50
C ARG A 79 5.58 -24.97 14.34
N LYS A 80 5.28 -25.54 13.20
CA LYS A 80 5.73 -26.90 12.86
C LYS A 80 7.25 -27.00 12.81
N ASN A 81 7.92 -25.90 12.51
CA ASN A 81 9.36 -25.81 12.40
C ASN A 81 10.01 -25.22 13.65
N GLY A 82 9.27 -25.04 14.73
CA GLY A 82 9.80 -24.51 15.97
C GLY A 82 10.20 -23.05 15.91
N TRP A 83 9.55 -22.24 15.08
CA TRP A 83 9.81 -20.80 15.01
C TRP A 83 9.59 -20.12 16.35
N ARG A 84 10.48 -19.22 16.69
CA ARG A 84 10.41 -18.43 17.91
C ARG A 84 10.70 -16.97 17.62
N TRP A 85 10.00 -16.12 18.36
CA TRP A 85 10.35 -14.70 18.42
C TRP A 85 11.44 -14.50 19.46
N ILE A 86 12.44 -13.74 19.08
CA ILE A 86 13.59 -13.44 19.95
C ILE A 86 13.36 -12.09 20.60
#